data_292643381d448ad479ae89d1503a765a
#
_entry.id   292643381d448ad479ae89d1503a765a
#
_cell.length_a   1.000
_cell.length_b   1.000
_cell.length_c   1.000
_cell.angle_alpha   90.00
_cell.angle_beta   90.00
_cell.angle_gamma   90.00
#
_symmetry.space_group_name_H-M   'P 1'
#
loop_
_entity.id
_entity.type
_entity.pdbx_description
1 polymer ?
#
loop_
_entity_poly.entity_id
_entity_poly.type
_entity_poly.pdbx_seq_one_letter_code
_entity_poly.pdbx_strand_id
1 'polypeptide(L)'
;WSFRRGLFRSVGKAKPRLDLPEKVNGTAQFGIDVNVPGMVYAAVALPPIRDARVDSVDDAAALARAGVRQVINLGDAVAVTADSYWTATQALEALAISWTGGRTDLSSASVRAQHASDLDTGTLEEMEGAGDVAAAMARGTALQAEYQVPYLAHATMEPMNCTVALSADGADIWVGHQNQLFARNAAAEVLGMDPAQVTMHPVYLGGGFGRRGDLDFVTLGVRIAQAVDAPVKTIWSRETDIANATYRHAILSRMEG
;
A
#
# COMPACT_ATOMS: atom_id res chain seq x y z
N TRP A 1 -34.44 16.30 8.84
CA TRP A 1 -35.70 15.75 8.27
C TRP A 1 -35.45 14.82 7.05
N SER A 2 -34.48 15.11 6.21
CA SER A 2 -34.14 14.23 5.07
C SER A 2 -33.49 12.90 5.49
N PHE A 3 -32.76 12.88 6.60
CA PHE A 3 -32.07 11.69 7.11
C PHE A 3 -33.02 10.54 7.49
N ARG A 4 -34.15 10.87 8.15
CA ARG A 4 -35.16 9.86 8.53
C ARG A 4 -35.86 9.20 7.34
N ARG A 5 -36.08 9.93 6.23
CA ARG A 5 -36.69 9.36 5.02
C ARG A 5 -35.79 8.38 4.28
N GLY A 6 -34.47 8.56 4.33
CA GLY A 6 -33.50 7.65 3.76
C GLY A 6 -33.44 6.30 4.49
N LEU A 7 -33.44 6.33 5.81
CA LEU A 7 -33.40 5.12 6.64
C LEU A 7 -34.58 4.17 6.38
N PHE A 8 -35.81 4.70 6.26
CA PHE A 8 -36.99 3.88 6.02
C PHE A 8 -37.14 3.36 4.57
N ARG A 9 -36.34 3.86 3.64
CA ARG A 9 -36.37 3.44 2.22
C ARG A 9 -35.33 2.39 1.87
N SER A 10 -34.23 2.32 2.56
CA SER A 10 -33.06 1.54 2.19
C SER A 10 -32.67 0.49 3.23
N VAL A 11 -32.73 0.84 4.52
CA VAL A 11 -32.37 -0.08 5.60
C VAL A 11 -33.34 -1.27 5.65
N GLY A 12 -32.79 -2.49 5.71
CA GLY A 12 -33.56 -3.74 5.73
C GLY A 12 -34.17 -4.15 4.38
N LYS A 13 -33.77 -3.49 3.28
CA LYS A 13 -34.22 -3.86 1.92
C LYS A 13 -33.02 -4.14 1.02
N ALA A 14 -33.10 -5.22 0.26
CA ALA A 14 -32.10 -5.50 -0.77
C ALA A 14 -32.10 -4.36 -1.82
N LYS A 15 -30.91 -3.85 -2.12
CA LYS A 15 -30.67 -2.86 -3.16
C LYS A 15 -29.57 -3.34 -4.09
N PRO A 16 -29.74 -3.27 -5.40
CA PRO A 16 -28.65 -3.58 -6.32
C PRO A 16 -27.54 -2.52 -6.18
N ARG A 17 -26.31 -2.96 -6.39
CA ARG A 17 -25.17 -2.04 -6.49
C ARG A 17 -25.26 -1.27 -7.80
N LEU A 18 -24.98 0.03 -7.74
CA LEU A 18 -25.01 0.92 -8.92
C LEU A 18 -23.86 0.63 -9.90
N ASP A 19 -22.74 0.17 -9.38
CA ASP A 19 -21.50 -0.10 -10.12
C ASP A 19 -21.40 -1.54 -10.65
N LEU A 20 -22.42 -2.37 -10.44
CA LEU A 20 -22.40 -3.77 -10.86
C LEU A 20 -22.32 -3.95 -12.39
N PRO A 21 -23.11 -3.22 -13.21
CA PRO A 21 -23.10 -3.40 -14.66
C PRO A 21 -21.70 -3.22 -15.27
N GLU A 22 -20.98 -2.18 -14.88
CA GLU A 22 -19.65 -1.87 -15.40
C GLU A 22 -18.63 -2.95 -15.01
N LYS A 23 -18.75 -3.49 -13.79
CA LYS A 23 -17.83 -4.53 -13.29
C LYS A 23 -18.04 -5.89 -13.94
N VAL A 24 -19.26 -6.22 -14.36
CA VAL A 24 -19.54 -7.53 -14.98
C VAL A 24 -19.42 -7.52 -16.49
N ASN A 25 -19.46 -6.36 -17.14
CA ASN A 25 -19.30 -6.24 -18.60
C ASN A 25 -17.87 -5.81 -19.03
N GLY A 26 -16.98 -5.58 -18.06
CA GLY A 26 -15.59 -5.22 -18.33
C GLY A 26 -15.35 -3.75 -18.70
N THR A 27 -16.33 -2.85 -18.46
CA THR A 27 -16.16 -1.41 -18.74
C THR A 27 -15.69 -0.60 -17.53
N ALA A 28 -15.66 -1.20 -16.34
CA ALA A 28 -15.12 -0.56 -15.15
C ALA A 28 -13.62 -0.31 -15.31
N GLN A 29 -13.19 0.92 -15.06
CA GLN A 29 -11.78 1.32 -15.12
C GLN A 29 -11.14 1.24 -13.74
N PHE A 30 -10.16 0.36 -13.61
CA PHE A 30 -9.30 0.24 -12.45
C PHE A 30 -8.01 1.04 -12.65
N GLY A 31 -7.21 1.20 -11.61
CA GLY A 31 -5.93 1.91 -11.71
C GLY A 31 -4.98 1.31 -12.75
N ILE A 32 -4.97 -0.02 -12.86
CA ILE A 32 -4.14 -0.74 -13.83
C ILE A 32 -4.53 -0.43 -15.28
N ASP A 33 -5.80 -0.10 -15.55
CA ASP A 33 -6.35 0.16 -16.88
C ASP A 33 -6.12 1.60 -17.36
N VAL A 34 -5.72 2.50 -16.46
CA VAL A 34 -5.46 3.92 -16.81
C VAL A 34 -4.46 4.01 -17.95
N ASN A 35 -4.80 4.78 -18.97
CA ASN A 35 -3.91 5.05 -20.09
C ASN A 35 -3.89 6.55 -20.39
N VAL A 36 -2.73 7.17 -20.24
CA VAL A 36 -2.49 8.58 -20.51
C VAL A 36 -1.61 8.71 -21.75
N PRO A 37 -1.93 9.58 -22.71
CA PRO A 37 -1.13 9.74 -23.92
C PRO A 37 0.35 10.01 -23.61
N GLY A 38 1.25 9.29 -24.27
CA GLY A 38 2.70 9.45 -24.11
C GLY A 38 3.27 8.84 -22.83
N MET A 39 2.47 8.16 -22.02
CA MET A 39 2.97 7.57 -20.77
C MET A 39 3.97 6.44 -21.01
N VAL A 40 4.86 6.28 -20.03
CA VAL A 40 5.77 5.16 -19.87
C VAL A 40 5.36 4.32 -18.65
N TYR A 41 5.93 3.12 -18.56
CA TYR A 41 5.68 2.19 -17.46
C TYR A 41 6.89 2.08 -16.57
N ALA A 42 6.69 1.99 -15.27
CA ALA A 42 7.74 1.74 -14.30
C ALA A 42 7.50 0.44 -13.53
N ALA A 43 8.52 -0.40 -13.47
CA ALA A 43 8.64 -1.52 -12.54
C ALA A 43 9.59 -1.16 -11.43
N VAL A 44 9.38 -1.68 -10.21
CA VAL A 44 10.11 -1.28 -9.01
C VAL A 44 10.70 -2.46 -8.27
N ALA A 45 11.94 -2.29 -7.78
CA ALA A 45 12.57 -3.15 -6.78
C ALA A 45 12.64 -2.40 -5.46
N LEU A 46 12.17 -3.06 -4.41
CA LEU A 46 12.23 -2.58 -3.03
C LEU A 46 13.20 -3.43 -2.21
N PRO A 47 13.73 -2.91 -1.09
CA PRO A 47 14.71 -3.65 -0.31
C PRO A 47 14.12 -4.98 0.20
N PRO A 48 14.92 -6.08 0.16
CA PRO A 48 14.49 -7.38 0.65
C PRO A 48 14.40 -7.43 2.18
N ILE A 49 15.02 -6.48 2.86
CA ILE A 49 15.02 -6.32 4.32
C ILE A 49 14.52 -4.91 4.62
N ARG A 50 13.58 -4.80 5.56
CA ARG A 50 13.02 -3.51 5.96
C ARG A 50 14.11 -2.53 6.39
N ASP A 51 13.99 -1.28 5.97
CA ASP A 51 14.91 -0.17 6.24
C ASP A 51 16.31 -0.32 5.60
N ALA A 52 16.54 -1.31 4.73
CA ALA A 52 17.74 -1.35 3.93
C ALA A 52 17.73 -0.25 2.84
N ARG A 53 18.92 0.08 2.36
CA ARG A 53 19.15 1.11 1.34
C ARG A 53 19.91 0.52 0.17
N VAL A 54 19.77 1.18 -0.97
CA VAL A 54 20.58 0.85 -2.15
C VAL A 54 22.04 1.23 -1.85
N ASP A 55 22.92 0.26 -1.98
CA ASP A 55 24.37 0.46 -1.91
C ASP A 55 24.92 0.76 -3.31
N SER A 56 24.62 -0.10 -4.27
CA SER A 56 25.00 0.08 -5.67
C SER A 56 23.99 -0.54 -6.62
N VAL A 57 24.00 -0.05 -7.87
CA VAL A 57 23.21 -0.58 -8.98
C VAL A 57 24.11 -0.69 -10.20
N ASP A 58 24.23 -1.90 -10.76
CA ASP A 58 24.76 -2.08 -12.12
C ASP A 58 23.58 -2.16 -13.08
N ASP A 59 23.44 -1.15 -13.92
CA ASP A 59 22.31 -0.94 -14.83
C ASP A 59 22.67 -1.21 -16.30
N ALA A 60 23.90 -1.55 -16.61
CA ALA A 60 24.37 -1.71 -17.98
C ALA A 60 23.54 -2.71 -18.79
N ALA A 61 23.22 -3.88 -18.21
CA ALA A 61 22.44 -4.92 -18.86
C ALA A 61 20.97 -4.51 -19.07
N ALA A 62 20.41 -3.72 -18.17
CA ALA A 62 19.05 -3.19 -18.28
C ALA A 62 18.95 -2.12 -19.36
N LEU A 63 19.88 -1.15 -19.37
CA LEU A 63 19.89 -0.06 -20.36
C LEU A 63 20.18 -0.54 -21.79
N ALA A 64 20.85 -1.69 -21.96
CA ALA A 64 21.10 -2.29 -23.27
C ALA A 64 19.81 -2.89 -23.91
N ARG A 65 18.72 -3.03 -23.15
CA ARG A 65 17.46 -3.61 -23.68
C ARG A 65 16.66 -2.56 -24.45
N ALA A 66 16.17 -2.97 -25.63
CA ALA A 66 15.32 -2.12 -26.44
C ALA A 66 14.01 -1.76 -25.70
N GLY A 67 13.61 -0.49 -25.76
CA GLY A 67 12.41 0.02 -25.11
C GLY A 67 12.59 0.42 -23.63
N VAL A 68 13.75 0.19 -23.04
CA VAL A 68 14.10 0.74 -21.73
C VAL A 68 14.43 2.22 -21.89
N ARG A 69 13.92 3.05 -20.99
CA ARG A 69 14.12 4.50 -21.00
C ARG A 69 15.21 4.93 -20.02
N GLN A 70 15.10 4.49 -18.77
CA GLN A 70 16.08 4.80 -17.72
C GLN A 70 15.95 3.87 -16.51
N VAL A 71 17.02 3.86 -15.72
CA VAL A 71 17.07 3.26 -14.38
C VAL A 71 17.17 4.40 -13.36
N ILE A 72 16.31 4.37 -12.35
CA ILE A 72 16.17 5.43 -11.33
C ILE A 72 16.54 4.84 -9.97
N ASN A 73 17.61 5.32 -9.36
CA ASN A 73 17.98 4.99 -7.99
C ASN A 73 17.41 6.07 -7.04
N LEU A 74 16.48 5.67 -6.18
CA LEU A 74 15.83 6.54 -5.19
C LEU A 74 16.44 6.40 -3.79
N GLY A 75 17.50 5.59 -3.63
CA GLY A 75 18.18 5.32 -2.36
C GLY A 75 17.48 4.26 -1.49
N ASP A 76 16.18 4.18 -1.50
CA ASP A 76 15.34 3.18 -0.81
C ASP A 76 14.53 2.32 -1.76
N ALA A 77 14.64 2.58 -3.04
CA ALA A 77 14.00 1.82 -4.12
C ALA A 77 14.80 2.01 -5.41
N VAL A 78 14.66 1.07 -6.34
CA VAL A 78 15.13 1.22 -7.72
C VAL A 78 13.95 1.03 -8.64
N ALA A 79 13.82 1.91 -9.64
CA ALA A 79 12.80 1.79 -10.67
C ALA A 79 13.44 1.68 -12.06
N VAL A 80 12.79 0.94 -12.96
CA VAL A 80 13.12 0.92 -14.38
C VAL A 80 11.91 1.42 -15.14
N THR A 81 12.12 2.43 -16.01
CA THR A 81 11.07 2.91 -16.90
C THR A 81 11.27 2.41 -18.32
N ALA A 82 10.18 2.04 -18.98
CA ALA A 82 10.19 1.48 -20.32
C ALA A 82 8.88 1.76 -21.09
N ASP A 83 8.85 1.43 -22.38
CA ASP A 83 7.69 1.57 -23.26
C ASP A 83 6.53 0.62 -22.90
N SER A 84 6.81 -0.44 -22.16
CA SER A 84 5.81 -1.37 -21.62
C SER A 84 6.21 -1.87 -20.25
N TYR A 85 5.21 -2.29 -19.44
CA TYR A 85 5.47 -2.89 -18.14
C TYR A 85 6.30 -4.17 -18.23
N TRP A 86 6.04 -5.00 -19.26
CA TRP A 86 6.83 -6.20 -19.51
C TRP A 86 8.32 -5.87 -19.73
N THR A 87 8.61 -4.89 -20.58
CA THR A 87 9.98 -4.44 -20.83
C THR A 87 10.64 -3.91 -19.56
N ALA A 88 9.90 -3.11 -18.77
CA ALA A 88 10.40 -2.59 -17.50
C ALA A 88 10.73 -3.71 -16.51
N THR A 89 9.87 -4.72 -16.39
CA THR A 89 10.07 -5.88 -15.50
C THR A 89 11.28 -6.70 -15.92
N GLN A 90 11.39 -7.03 -17.22
CA GLN A 90 12.54 -7.79 -17.74
C GLN A 90 13.86 -7.03 -17.59
N ALA A 91 13.85 -5.72 -17.65
CA ALA A 91 15.02 -4.90 -17.42
C ALA A 91 15.35 -4.81 -15.91
N LEU A 92 14.33 -4.73 -15.06
CA LEU A 92 14.49 -4.74 -13.60
C LEU A 92 15.15 -6.04 -13.11
N GLU A 93 14.75 -7.19 -13.69
CA GLU A 93 15.36 -8.51 -13.42
C GLU A 93 16.81 -8.61 -13.87
N ALA A 94 17.22 -7.81 -14.83
CA ALA A 94 18.61 -7.76 -15.34
C ALA A 94 19.53 -6.84 -14.52
N LEU A 95 18.98 -6.07 -13.56
CA LEU A 95 19.79 -5.23 -12.68
C LEU A 95 20.55 -6.09 -11.64
N ALA A 96 21.79 -5.73 -11.37
CA ALA A 96 22.48 -6.18 -10.16
C ALA A 96 22.38 -5.08 -9.10
N ILE A 97 21.50 -5.26 -8.11
CA ILE A 97 21.29 -4.30 -7.02
C ILE A 97 21.90 -4.86 -5.75
N SER A 98 22.84 -4.09 -5.15
CA SER A 98 23.35 -4.36 -3.79
C SER A 98 22.58 -3.50 -2.79
N TRP A 99 22.19 -4.15 -1.68
CA TRP A 99 21.49 -3.49 -0.59
C TRP A 99 22.36 -3.51 0.68
N THR A 100 22.29 -2.46 1.49
CA THR A 100 23.04 -2.33 2.74
C THR A 100 22.12 -1.92 3.89
N GLY A 101 22.49 -2.30 5.12
CA GLY A 101 21.71 -2.01 6.32
C GLY A 101 20.45 -2.84 6.45
N GLY A 102 19.47 -2.28 7.13
CA GLY A 102 18.17 -2.92 7.38
C GLY A 102 18.08 -3.68 8.71
N ARG A 103 16.85 -4.07 9.05
CA ARG A 103 16.48 -4.75 10.31
C ARG A 103 16.67 -6.25 10.18
N THR A 104 17.84 -6.78 10.48
CA THR A 104 18.15 -8.21 10.45
C THR A 104 17.83 -8.94 11.76
N ASP A 105 17.47 -8.21 12.79
CA ASP A 105 17.12 -8.68 14.14
C ASP A 105 15.66 -9.14 14.28
N LEU A 106 14.82 -8.85 13.27
CA LEU A 106 13.41 -9.19 13.31
C LEU A 106 13.15 -10.63 12.84
N SER A 107 12.39 -11.34 13.63
CA SER A 107 11.83 -12.67 13.29
C SER A 107 10.44 -12.80 13.91
N SER A 108 9.63 -13.74 13.39
CA SER A 108 8.33 -14.04 14.01
C SER A 108 8.47 -14.45 15.48
N ALA A 109 9.57 -15.12 15.84
CA ALA A 109 9.84 -15.52 17.21
C ALA A 109 10.18 -14.32 18.11
N SER A 110 11.03 -13.37 17.63
CA SER A 110 11.37 -12.18 18.42
C SER A 110 10.18 -11.25 18.60
N VAL A 111 9.33 -11.07 17.56
CA VAL A 111 8.10 -10.29 17.66
C VAL A 111 7.12 -10.91 18.67
N ARG A 112 6.92 -12.24 18.61
CA ARG A 112 6.07 -12.93 19.58
C ARG A 112 6.59 -12.79 21.01
N ALA A 113 7.88 -12.97 21.22
CA ALA A 113 8.50 -12.82 22.54
C ALA A 113 8.34 -11.38 23.07
N GLN A 114 8.46 -10.38 22.21
CA GLN A 114 8.22 -8.99 22.58
C GLN A 114 6.76 -8.77 23.00
N HIS A 115 5.78 -9.24 22.20
CA HIS A 115 4.36 -9.10 22.54
C HIS A 115 4.01 -9.79 23.89
N ALA A 116 4.58 -10.96 24.16
CA ALA A 116 4.38 -11.65 25.43
C ALA A 116 4.97 -10.84 26.59
N SER A 117 6.18 -10.31 26.43
CA SER A 117 6.82 -9.45 27.42
C SER A 117 6.00 -8.18 27.68
N ASP A 118 5.47 -7.55 26.62
CA ASP A 118 4.67 -6.32 26.72
C ASP A 118 3.35 -6.58 27.48
N LEU A 119 2.70 -7.74 27.28
CA LEU A 119 1.52 -8.13 28.04
C LEU A 119 1.83 -8.40 29.53
N ASP A 120 3.03 -8.91 29.84
CA ASP A 120 3.43 -9.26 31.21
C ASP A 120 3.94 -8.05 31.99
N THR A 121 4.62 -7.11 31.34
CA THR A 121 5.39 -6.05 32.03
C THR A 121 5.12 -4.64 31.49
N GLY A 122 4.41 -4.51 30.37
CA GLY A 122 4.11 -3.23 29.74
C GLY A 122 3.03 -2.44 30.49
N THR A 123 2.94 -1.16 30.18
CA THR A 123 1.83 -0.30 30.62
C THR A 123 0.62 -0.59 29.74
N LEU A 124 -0.42 -1.15 30.33
CA LEU A 124 -1.69 -1.40 29.64
C LEU A 124 -2.61 -0.19 29.78
N GLU A 125 -3.27 0.17 28.70
CA GLU A 125 -4.31 1.21 28.68
C GLU A 125 -5.68 0.54 28.77
N GLU A 126 -6.48 0.98 29.75
CA GLU A 126 -7.87 0.54 29.86
C GLU A 126 -8.71 1.24 28.78
N MET A 127 -9.21 0.46 27.83
CA MET A 127 -10.03 0.97 26.72
C MET A 127 -11.50 1.09 27.12
N GLU A 128 -12.02 0.14 27.89
CA GLU A 128 -13.40 0.11 28.35
C GLU A 128 -13.50 -0.78 29.59
N GLY A 129 -14.25 -0.34 30.61
CA GLY A 129 -14.49 -1.09 31.83
C GLY A 129 -15.93 -0.92 32.34
N ALA A 130 -16.52 -2.00 32.85
CA ALA A 130 -17.84 -1.98 33.47
C ALA A 130 -17.92 -3.01 34.61
N GLY A 131 -18.50 -2.57 35.74
CA GLY A 131 -18.66 -3.44 36.90
C GLY A 131 -17.37 -3.72 37.67
N ASP A 132 -17.40 -4.72 38.54
CA ASP A 132 -16.25 -5.20 39.33
C ASP A 132 -15.82 -6.59 38.79
N VAL A 133 -14.89 -6.56 37.84
CA VAL A 133 -14.37 -7.76 37.19
C VAL A 133 -13.65 -8.65 38.19
N ALA A 134 -12.84 -8.09 39.08
CA ALA A 134 -12.09 -8.86 40.09
C ALA A 134 -13.02 -9.62 41.03
N ALA A 135 -14.08 -8.96 41.52
CA ALA A 135 -15.07 -9.61 42.37
C ALA A 135 -15.92 -10.64 41.62
N ALA A 136 -16.14 -10.48 40.31
CA ALA A 136 -16.81 -11.48 39.49
C ALA A 136 -15.94 -12.73 39.31
N MET A 137 -14.69 -12.55 38.97
CA MET A 137 -13.69 -13.63 38.77
C MET A 137 -13.49 -14.46 40.03
N ALA A 138 -13.47 -13.81 41.21
CA ALA A 138 -13.31 -14.49 42.51
C ALA A 138 -14.49 -15.42 42.91
N ARG A 139 -15.64 -15.33 42.22
CA ARG A 139 -16.84 -16.14 42.49
C ARG A 139 -17.02 -17.38 41.61
N GLY A 140 -16.25 -17.49 40.54
CA GLY A 140 -16.37 -18.54 39.58
C GLY A 140 -15.09 -19.31 39.32
N THR A 141 -15.12 -20.15 38.32
CA THR A 141 -13.93 -20.81 37.77
C THR A 141 -13.46 -19.99 36.59
N ALA A 142 -12.30 -19.36 36.73
CA ALA A 142 -11.72 -18.58 35.65
C ALA A 142 -11.28 -19.48 34.49
N LEU A 143 -11.60 -19.06 33.28
CA LEU A 143 -11.06 -19.62 32.03
C LEU A 143 -10.04 -18.65 31.47
N GLN A 144 -8.91 -19.18 31.04
CA GLN A 144 -7.85 -18.39 30.40
C GLN A 144 -7.58 -18.93 29.00
N ALA A 145 -7.40 -18.04 28.05
CA ALA A 145 -7.03 -18.39 26.69
C ALA A 145 -6.08 -17.36 26.09
N GLU A 146 -5.13 -17.84 25.31
CA GLU A 146 -4.20 -17.02 24.56
C GLU A 146 -4.39 -17.27 23.05
N TYR A 147 -4.50 -16.21 22.27
CA TYR A 147 -4.68 -16.26 20.84
C TYR A 147 -3.57 -15.46 20.16
N GLN A 148 -2.99 -16.03 19.13
CA GLN A 148 -1.97 -15.38 18.32
C GLN A 148 -2.36 -15.38 16.85
N VAL A 149 -2.20 -14.24 16.21
CA VAL A 149 -2.26 -14.12 14.75
C VAL A 149 -0.95 -13.53 14.22
N PRO A 150 -0.41 -14.06 13.10
CA PRO A 150 0.81 -13.53 12.50
C PRO A 150 0.52 -12.25 11.70
N TYR A 151 1.58 -11.59 11.23
CA TYR A 151 1.46 -10.60 10.17
C TYR A 151 0.82 -11.23 8.93
N LEU A 152 -0.10 -10.48 8.30
CA LEU A 152 -0.82 -10.96 7.12
C LEU A 152 -0.81 -9.93 6.01
N ALA A 153 -0.35 -10.32 4.81
CA ALA A 153 -0.45 -9.49 3.62
C ALA A 153 -1.92 -9.34 3.19
N HIS A 154 -2.28 -8.17 2.72
CA HIS A 154 -3.65 -7.88 2.25
C HIS A 154 -3.97 -8.60 0.93
N ALA A 155 -2.97 -8.82 0.07
CA ALA A 155 -3.03 -9.57 -1.19
C ALA A 155 -4.24 -9.19 -2.05
N THR A 156 -4.41 -7.89 -2.34
CA THR A 156 -5.48 -7.40 -3.22
C THR A 156 -5.36 -8.01 -4.62
N MET A 157 -6.47 -8.27 -5.30
CA MET A 157 -6.45 -8.87 -6.65
C MET A 157 -5.68 -8.01 -7.65
N GLU A 158 -5.91 -6.70 -7.64
CA GLU A 158 -5.13 -5.74 -8.40
C GLU A 158 -3.87 -5.35 -7.63
N PRO A 159 -2.65 -5.54 -8.20
CA PRO A 159 -1.40 -5.08 -7.59
C PRO A 159 -1.39 -3.55 -7.41
N MET A 160 -0.56 -3.06 -6.48
CA MET A 160 -0.41 -1.63 -6.26
C MET A 160 0.07 -0.95 -7.53
N ASN A 161 -0.62 0.14 -7.89
CA ASN A 161 -0.26 0.94 -9.05
C ASN A 161 -0.67 2.40 -8.83
N CYS A 162 0.05 3.30 -9.50
CA CYS A 162 -0.22 4.73 -9.49
C CYS A 162 0.26 5.31 -10.82
N THR A 163 -0.59 6.08 -11.49
CA THR A 163 -0.21 6.82 -12.70
C THR A 163 -0.11 8.30 -12.36
N VAL A 164 1.00 8.92 -12.72
CA VAL A 164 1.30 10.32 -12.40
C VAL A 164 1.72 11.03 -13.68
N ALA A 165 1.14 12.21 -13.91
CA ALA A 165 1.56 13.15 -14.94
C ALA A 165 1.89 14.49 -14.27
N LEU A 166 3.13 14.94 -14.42
CA LEU A 166 3.61 16.21 -13.90
C LEU A 166 3.58 17.28 -14.99
N SER A 167 3.26 18.50 -14.59
CA SER A 167 3.36 19.71 -15.42
C SER A 167 4.06 20.82 -14.64
N ALA A 168 4.33 21.94 -15.30
CA ALA A 168 4.91 23.11 -14.62
C ALA A 168 4.01 23.66 -13.50
N ASP A 169 2.70 23.49 -13.64
CA ASP A 169 1.70 24.14 -12.77
C ASP A 169 1.06 23.16 -11.77
N GLY A 170 1.32 21.85 -11.88
CA GLY A 170 0.70 20.86 -10.98
C GLY A 170 0.92 19.40 -11.38
N ALA A 171 0.16 18.54 -10.75
CA ALA A 171 0.20 17.09 -10.96
C ALA A 171 -1.20 16.52 -11.12
N ASP A 172 -1.34 15.60 -12.07
CA ASP A 172 -2.50 14.74 -12.25
C ASP A 172 -2.16 13.31 -11.81
N ILE A 173 -2.95 12.74 -10.89
CA ILE A 173 -2.68 11.43 -10.29
C ILE A 173 -3.92 10.55 -10.40
N TRP A 174 -3.81 9.44 -11.13
CA TRP A 174 -4.83 8.39 -11.24
C TRP A 174 -4.45 7.24 -10.32
N VAL A 175 -5.27 7.02 -9.32
CA VAL A 175 -5.01 5.97 -8.32
C VAL A 175 -6.29 5.45 -7.69
N GLY A 176 -6.39 4.14 -7.57
CA GLY A 176 -7.39 3.49 -6.73
C GLY A 176 -6.93 3.52 -5.27
N HIS A 177 -7.43 4.47 -4.47
CA HIS A 177 -7.02 4.66 -3.08
C HIS A 177 -8.22 4.77 -2.15
N GLN A 178 -8.12 4.23 -0.92
CA GLN A 178 -9.22 4.25 0.07
C GLN A 178 -9.41 5.61 0.74
N ASN A 179 -8.40 6.50 0.66
CA ASN A 179 -8.47 7.87 1.18
C ASN A 179 -7.77 8.84 0.22
N GLN A 180 -8.50 9.34 -0.77
CA GLN A 180 -7.98 10.23 -1.82
C GLN A 180 -7.40 11.54 -1.26
N LEU A 181 -7.95 12.07 -0.17
CA LEU A 181 -7.46 13.30 0.44
C LEU A 181 -6.06 13.13 1.03
N PHE A 182 -5.82 12.02 1.73
CA PHE A 182 -4.50 11.73 2.28
C PHE A 182 -3.49 11.47 1.17
N ALA A 183 -3.87 10.72 0.14
CA ALA A 183 -3.02 10.48 -1.03
C ALA A 183 -2.62 11.79 -1.73
N ARG A 184 -3.57 12.73 -1.90
CA ARG A 184 -3.30 14.06 -2.47
C ARG A 184 -2.29 14.84 -1.63
N ASN A 185 -2.52 14.91 -0.32
CA ASN A 185 -1.66 15.68 0.56
C ASN A 185 -0.24 15.10 0.62
N ALA A 186 -0.11 13.77 0.66
CA ALA A 186 1.19 13.12 0.62
C ALA A 186 1.93 13.33 -0.72
N ALA A 187 1.20 13.30 -1.83
CA ALA A 187 1.77 13.61 -3.14
C ALA A 187 2.25 15.07 -3.22
N ALA A 188 1.44 16.02 -2.73
CA ALA A 188 1.81 17.43 -2.67
C ALA A 188 3.05 17.68 -1.81
N GLU A 189 3.14 17.01 -0.66
CA GLU A 189 4.32 17.06 0.21
C GLU A 189 5.59 16.57 -0.50
N VAL A 190 5.53 15.43 -1.19
CA VAL A 190 6.66 14.89 -1.97
C VAL A 190 7.07 15.84 -3.09
N LEU A 191 6.11 16.48 -3.74
CA LEU A 191 6.35 17.43 -4.84
C LEU A 191 6.81 18.82 -4.37
N GLY A 192 6.60 19.15 -3.09
CA GLY A 192 6.80 20.51 -2.58
C GLY A 192 5.78 21.52 -3.15
N MET A 193 4.57 21.06 -3.46
CA MET A 193 3.49 21.82 -4.06
C MET A 193 2.36 22.10 -3.07
N ASP A 194 1.54 23.14 -3.36
CA ASP A 194 0.27 23.29 -2.67
C ASP A 194 -0.66 22.13 -3.05
N PRO A 195 -1.38 21.50 -2.09
CA PRO A 195 -2.36 20.46 -2.39
C PRO A 195 -3.41 20.85 -3.44
N ALA A 196 -3.70 22.15 -3.62
CA ALA A 196 -4.60 22.63 -4.67
C ALA A 196 -4.05 22.45 -6.09
N GLN A 197 -2.73 22.28 -6.25
CA GLN A 197 -2.07 22.01 -7.53
C GLN A 197 -2.06 20.51 -7.88
N VAL A 198 -2.50 19.64 -6.96
CA VAL A 198 -2.56 18.21 -7.19
C VAL A 198 -3.99 17.76 -7.43
N THR A 199 -4.27 17.32 -8.66
CA THR A 199 -5.57 16.79 -9.07
C THR A 199 -5.57 15.27 -8.93
N MET A 200 -6.47 14.75 -8.09
CA MET A 200 -6.68 13.30 -7.97
C MET A 200 -7.81 12.86 -8.90
N HIS A 201 -7.54 11.84 -9.68
CA HIS A 201 -8.50 11.15 -10.54
C HIS A 201 -8.82 9.79 -9.93
N PRO A 202 -9.88 9.67 -9.09
CA PRO A 202 -10.21 8.41 -8.46
C PRO A 202 -10.69 7.39 -9.51
N VAL A 203 -10.15 6.18 -9.42
CA VAL A 203 -10.52 5.02 -10.23
C VAL A 203 -10.99 3.89 -9.34
N TYR A 204 -11.61 2.86 -9.92
CA TYR A 204 -12.00 1.69 -9.15
C TYR A 204 -10.80 0.98 -8.52
N LEU A 205 -11.08 0.33 -7.38
CA LEU A 205 -10.12 -0.47 -6.63
C LEU A 205 -10.32 -1.95 -6.98
N GLY A 206 -9.28 -2.63 -7.37
CA GLY A 206 -9.26 -4.09 -7.51
C GLY A 206 -9.02 -4.83 -6.18
N GLY A 207 -9.70 -4.37 -5.13
CA GLY A 207 -9.50 -4.78 -3.74
C GLY A 207 -8.69 -3.76 -2.96
N GLY A 208 -8.97 -3.64 -1.66
CA GLY A 208 -8.27 -2.69 -0.78
C GLY A 208 -7.90 -3.35 0.55
N PHE A 209 -8.90 -3.71 1.34
CA PHE A 209 -8.76 -4.41 2.64
C PHE A 209 -7.87 -3.67 3.66
N GLY A 210 -7.64 -2.36 3.46
CA GLY A 210 -6.71 -1.53 4.21
C GLY A 210 -5.43 -1.19 3.41
N ARG A 211 -4.93 -2.07 2.55
CA ARG A 211 -3.68 -1.89 1.78
C ARG A 211 -3.66 -0.59 0.97
N ARG A 212 -4.77 -0.24 0.35
CA ARG A 212 -4.88 1.00 -0.43
C ARG A 212 -5.23 2.23 0.43
N GLY A 213 -5.16 2.11 1.75
CA GLY A 213 -5.10 3.22 2.69
C GLY A 213 -3.69 3.74 2.94
N ASP A 214 -2.67 2.92 2.64
CA ASP A 214 -1.26 3.27 2.77
C ASP A 214 -0.81 4.20 1.64
N LEU A 215 0.17 5.03 1.94
CA LEU A 215 0.64 6.09 1.03
C LEU A 215 1.89 5.69 0.24
N ASP A 216 2.52 4.58 0.58
CA ASP A 216 3.82 4.12 0.08
C ASP A 216 3.88 4.01 -1.45
N PHE A 217 2.89 3.36 -2.07
CA PHE A 217 2.84 3.18 -3.53
C PHE A 217 2.50 4.46 -4.29
N VAL A 218 1.78 5.41 -3.64
CA VAL A 218 1.50 6.73 -4.21
C VAL A 218 2.74 7.61 -4.17
N THR A 219 3.36 7.73 -2.99
CA THR A 219 4.58 8.54 -2.82
C THR A 219 5.75 8.02 -3.65
N LEU A 220 5.89 6.70 -3.77
CA LEU A 220 6.89 6.11 -4.66
C LEU A 220 6.61 6.44 -6.14
N GLY A 221 5.34 6.31 -6.58
CA GLY A 221 4.94 6.68 -7.94
C GLY A 221 5.23 8.15 -8.27
N VAL A 222 4.97 9.05 -7.32
CA VAL A 222 5.27 10.48 -7.45
C VAL A 222 6.77 10.74 -7.52
N ARG A 223 7.58 10.11 -6.66
CA ARG A 223 9.05 10.22 -6.69
C ARG A 223 9.65 9.72 -8.00
N ILE A 224 9.10 8.66 -8.57
CA ILE A 224 9.51 8.17 -9.89
C ILE A 224 9.14 9.19 -10.97
N ALA A 225 7.93 9.77 -10.90
CA ALA A 225 7.49 10.76 -11.87
C ALA A 225 8.36 12.02 -11.88
N GLN A 226 8.91 12.44 -10.73
CA GLN A 226 9.85 13.57 -10.66
C GLN A 226 11.15 13.34 -11.45
N ALA A 227 11.52 12.08 -11.70
CA ALA A 227 12.71 11.72 -12.45
C ALA A 227 12.45 11.41 -13.93
N VAL A 228 11.18 11.51 -14.39
CA VAL A 228 10.75 11.09 -15.73
C VAL A 228 10.09 12.28 -16.43
N ASP A 229 10.52 12.57 -17.65
CA ASP A 229 9.94 13.65 -18.47
C ASP A 229 8.76 13.13 -19.34
N ALA A 230 7.84 12.39 -18.71
CA ALA A 230 6.63 11.84 -19.31
C ALA A 230 5.65 11.41 -18.21
N PRO A 231 4.35 11.28 -18.50
CA PRO A 231 3.46 10.56 -17.59
C PRO A 231 3.98 9.16 -17.33
N VAL A 232 3.93 8.70 -16.09
CA VAL A 232 4.45 7.37 -15.71
C VAL A 232 3.43 6.58 -14.93
N LYS A 233 3.21 5.33 -15.33
CA LYS A 233 2.46 4.35 -14.57
C LYS A 233 3.42 3.42 -13.84
N THR A 234 3.51 3.58 -12.54
CA THR A 234 4.26 2.67 -11.66
C THR A 234 3.38 1.50 -11.27
N ILE A 235 3.88 0.28 -11.47
CA ILE A 235 3.18 -0.95 -11.12
C ILE A 235 4.11 -1.80 -10.26
N TRP A 236 3.62 -2.25 -9.11
CA TRP A 236 4.31 -3.24 -8.29
C TRP A 236 3.98 -4.65 -8.79
N SER A 237 4.97 -5.55 -8.77
CA SER A 237 4.65 -6.96 -8.94
C SER A 237 3.91 -7.51 -7.72
N ARG A 238 3.28 -8.67 -7.87
CA ARG A 238 2.63 -9.36 -6.74
C ARG A 238 3.64 -9.69 -5.65
N GLU A 239 4.84 -10.13 -6.04
CA GLU A 239 5.94 -10.46 -5.14
C GLU A 239 6.41 -9.22 -4.39
N THR A 240 6.58 -8.10 -5.08
CA THR A 240 6.97 -6.82 -4.47
C THR A 240 5.93 -6.34 -3.47
N ASP A 241 4.63 -6.38 -3.82
CA ASP A 241 3.55 -5.97 -2.93
C ASP A 241 3.48 -6.86 -1.68
N ILE A 242 3.54 -8.19 -1.83
CA ILE A 242 3.49 -9.11 -0.69
C ILE A 242 4.73 -8.98 0.20
N ALA A 243 5.92 -8.79 -0.39
CA ALA A 243 7.15 -8.71 0.39
C ALA A 243 7.33 -7.38 1.13
N ASN A 244 6.75 -6.29 0.61
CA ASN A 244 7.02 -4.93 1.11
C ASN A 244 5.78 -4.18 1.60
N ALA A 245 4.62 -4.82 1.63
CA ALA A 245 3.39 -4.20 2.12
C ALA A 245 3.47 -3.84 3.60
N THR A 246 2.70 -2.84 4.00
CA THR A 246 2.31 -2.67 5.39
C THR A 246 1.32 -3.77 5.72
N TYR A 247 1.72 -4.73 6.53
CA TYR A 247 0.91 -5.89 6.87
C TYR A 247 -0.19 -5.55 7.87
N ARG A 248 -1.22 -6.38 7.91
CA ARG A 248 -2.09 -6.47 9.08
C ARG A 248 -1.21 -6.91 10.27
N HIS A 249 -1.46 -6.27 11.41
CA HIS A 249 -0.61 -6.46 12.59
C HIS A 249 -0.61 -7.90 13.09
N ALA A 250 0.57 -8.36 13.51
CA ALA A 250 0.64 -9.51 14.38
C ALA A 250 0.04 -9.13 15.74
N ILE A 251 -0.77 -9.99 16.31
CA ILE A 251 -1.45 -9.74 17.58
C ILE A 251 -1.26 -10.95 18.49
N LEU A 252 -0.98 -10.68 19.74
CA LEU A 252 -1.10 -11.62 20.83
C LEU A 252 -2.19 -11.13 21.78
N SER A 253 -3.23 -11.91 21.96
CA SER A 253 -4.35 -11.59 22.86
C SER A 253 -4.41 -12.59 23.98
N ARG A 254 -4.50 -12.10 25.21
CA ARG A 254 -4.73 -12.93 26.40
C ARG A 254 -6.10 -12.56 26.97
N MET A 255 -6.92 -13.57 27.16
CA MET A 255 -8.29 -13.41 27.64
C MET A 255 -8.46 -14.21 28.92
N GLU A 256 -9.19 -13.62 29.87
CA GLU A 256 -9.55 -14.24 31.13
C GLU A 256 -11.01 -13.91 31.43
N GLY A 257 -11.81 -14.92 31.82
CA GLY A 257 -13.22 -14.74 32.11
C GLY A 257 -13.86 -15.91 32.84
#